data_0603107aea7f06f84a656307a6c43e5c
#
_entry.id   0603107aea7f06f84a656307a6c43e5c
#
_cell.length_a   1.000
_cell.length_b   1.000
_cell.length_c   1.000
_cell.angle_alpha   90.00
_cell.angle_beta   90.00
_cell.angle_gamma   90.00
#
_symmetry.space_group_name_H-M   'P 1'
#
loop_
_entity.id
_entity.type
_entity.pdbx_description
1 polymer ?
#
loop_
_entity_poly.entity_id
_entity_poly.type
_entity_poly.pdbx_seq_one_letter_code
_entity_poly.pdbx_strand_id
1 'polypeptide(L)'
;MMPAYERERLAFSTGLMYPMKARNARRDPRVAALFSDPTASGRSQDDPFVLVQGLAEVFDHDIQRNTERYIAQLMGKSSLMRFVLRSAVGRKAMAGYLARIWIEVIPQREHVWDRGSALPPAIGFMSRPASFVVRAPVALDRAMPWLRRYPRPPVLAYLDEHGWPAAVRVHVAVRSDHIEISGGPRAEDGAPACLTYHRLIGNYRANDAFLIRGHMRADRFFPEKLVGYGGTRDDRGIGSLKLLAFIRDLTRRLPDELARQGRPPLKL
;
A
#
# COMPACT_ATOMS: atom_id res chain seq x y z
N MET A 1 3.11 4.30 0.52
CA MET A 1 4.34 4.14 1.32
C MET A 1 5.49 4.86 0.64
N MET A 2 6.46 5.33 1.39
CA MET A 2 7.70 5.89 0.84
C MET A 2 8.79 4.84 1.06
N PRO A 3 9.21 4.13 0.01
CA PRO A 3 10.33 3.21 0.14
C PRO A 3 11.64 3.98 0.30
N ALA A 4 12.58 3.37 1.00
CA ALA A 4 13.98 3.75 1.01
C ALA A 4 14.78 2.55 0.49
N TYR A 5 15.86 2.81 -0.18
CA TYR A 5 16.81 1.78 -0.58
C TYR A 5 18.05 1.93 0.31
N GLU A 6 18.29 0.95 1.15
CA GLU A 6 19.39 0.95 2.10
C GLU A 6 20.13 -0.39 2.04
N ARG A 7 21.43 -0.38 1.74
CA ARG A 7 22.26 -1.59 1.72
C ARG A 7 21.66 -2.75 0.92
N GLU A 8 21.25 -2.50 -0.31
CA GLU A 8 20.63 -3.49 -1.21
C GLU A 8 19.28 -4.04 -0.74
N ARG A 9 18.65 -3.40 0.25
CA ARG A 9 17.32 -3.74 0.76
C ARG A 9 16.33 -2.63 0.47
N LEU A 10 15.09 -3.00 0.20
CA LEU A 10 13.99 -2.05 0.16
C LEU A 10 13.43 -1.88 1.57
N ALA A 11 13.41 -0.68 2.08
CA ALA A 11 12.87 -0.40 3.40
C ALA A 11 11.51 0.29 3.31
N PHE A 12 10.56 -0.19 4.10
CA PHE A 12 9.23 0.36 4.24
C PHE A 12 8.91 0.58 5.71
N SER A 13 7.94 1.44 6.01
CA SER A 13 7.45 1.59 7.36
C SER A 13 5.93 1.55 7.44
N THR A 14 5.40 1.06 8.54
CA THR A 14 3.98 1.16 8.87
C THR A 14 3.80 1.76 10.26
N GLY A 15 2.69 2.47 10.48
CA GLY A 15 2.41 3.05 11.80
C GLY A 15 2.26 1.96 12.86
N LEU A 16 2.78 2.20 14.07
CA LEU A 16 2.61 1.31 15.21
C LEU A 16 1.13 1.04 15.50
N MET A 17 0.29 2.06 15.36
CA MET A 17 -1.16 1.99 15.56
C MET A 17 -1.90 1.22 14.44
N TYR A 18 -1.24 0.92 13.32
CA TYR A 18 -1.82 0.21 12.16
C TYR A 18 -0.87 -0.89 11.67
N PRO A 19 -0.63 -1.93 12.49
CA PRO A 19 0.42 -2.91 12.27
C PRO A 19 0.07 -3.99 11.23
N MET A 20 -1.06 -3.89 10.52
CA MET A 20 -1.55 -4.95 9.63
C MET A 20 -0.51 -5.39 8.59
N LYS A 21 0.27 -4.46 8.02
CA LYS A 21 1.32 -4.81 7.05
C LYS A 21 2.44 -5.63 7.70
N ALA A 22 2.86 -5.23 8.89
CA ALA A 22 3.86 -5.97 9.66
C ALA A 22 3.36 -7.35 10.08
N ARG A 23 2.10 -7.45 10.52
CA ARG A 23 1.47 -8.74 10.87
C ARG A 23 1.38 -9.66 9.66
N ASN A 24 0.99 -9.12 8.49
CA ASN A 24 0.93 -9.91 7.27
C ASN A 24 2.32 -10.39 6.85
N ALA A 25 3.34 -9.52 6.90
CA ALA A 25 4.72 -9.88 6.56
C ALA A 25 5.33 -10.91 7.52
N ARG A 26 4.91 -10.94 8.80
CA ARG A 26 5.32 -12.01 9.72
C ARG A 26 4.64 -13.34 9.44
N ARG A 27 3.37 -13.30 9.03
CA ARG A 27 2.62 -14.52 8.71
C ARG A 27 3.13 -15.15 7.41
N ASP A 28 3.42 -14.35 6.42
CA ASP A 28 4.03 -14.75 5.15
C ASP A 28 5.04 -13.66 4.76
N PRO A 29 6.35 -13.95 4.81
CA PRO A 29 7.38 -12.97 4.52
C PRO A 29 7.48 -12.63 3.03
N ARG A 30 6.87 -13.39 2.14
CA ARG A 30 6.85 -13.07 0.72
C ARG A 30 6.04 -11.81 0.47
N VAL A 31 6.67 -10.82 -0.12
CA VAL A 31 6.05 -9.52 -0.41
C VAL A 31 6.38 -9.06 -1.81
N ALA A 32 5.55 -8.16 -2.33
CA ALA A 32 5.78 -7.50 -3.60
C ALA A 32 5.70 -5.98 -3.45
N ALA A 33 6.59 -5.28 -4.14
CA ALA A 33 6.59 -3.83 -4.27
C ALA A 33 6.54 -3.44 -5.75
N LEU A 34 5.46 -2.79 -6.17
CA LEU A 34 5.31 -2.29 -7.53
C LEU A 34 5.62 -0.79 -7.60
N PHE A 35 6.63 -0.43 -8.38
CA PHE A 35 7.00 0.94 -8.70
C PHE A 35 6.41 1.32 -10.06
N SER A 36 5.21 1.89 -10.04
CA SER A 36 4.43 2.18 -11.25
C SER A 36 3.85 3.60 -11.30
N ASP A 37 3.99 4.37 -10.23
CA ASP A 37 3.48 5.74 -10.17
C ASP A 37 4.65 6.73 -10.03
N PRO A 38 4.91 7.56 -11.06
CA PRO A 38 5.98 8.55 -11.01
C PRO A 38 5.64 9.75 -10.13
N THR A 39 4.38 9.91 -9.73
CA THR A 39 3.93 11.06 -8.95
C THR A 39 4.67 11.12 -7.62
N ALA A 40 5.33 12.24 -7.36
CA ALA A 40 6.10 12.51 -6.14
C ALA A 40 7.27 11.54 -5.87
N SER A 41 7.70 10.76 -6.86
CA SER A 41 8.81 9.80 -6.72
C SER A 41 10.13 10.30 -7.33
N GLY A 42 10.10 11.41 -8.06
CA GLY A 42 11.24 11.89 -8.88
C GLY A 42 11.46 11.07 -10.15
N ARG A 43 10.61 10.08 -10.43
CA ARG A 43 10.66 9.26 -11.66
C ARG A 43 9.99 9.99 -12.82
N SER A 44 10.47 9.72 -14.05
CA SER A 44 9.82 10.17 -15.28
C SER A 44 8.50 9.43 -15.52
N GLN A 45 7.61 10.04 -16.33
CA GLN A 45 6.42 9.36 -16.84
C GLN A 45 6.80 8.18 -17.76
N ASP A 46 7.96 8.23 -18.38
CA ASP A 46 8.46 7.24 -19.33
C ASP A 46 9.28 6.11 -18.66
N ASP A 47 9.59 6.25 -17.37
CA ASP A 47 10.33 5.22 -16.65
C ASP A 47 9.54 3.90 -16.65
N PRO A 48 10.22 2.74 -16.84
CA PRO A 48 9.58 1.44 -16.86
C PRO A 48 8.90 1.13 -15.52
N PHE A 49 7.94 0.23 -15.54
CA PHE A 49 7.40 -0.37 -14.33
C PHE A 49 8.43 -1.34 -13.76
N VAL A 50 8.54 -1.37 -12.44
CA VAL A 50 9.42 -2.29 -11.72
C VAL A 50 8.59 -2.99 -10.63
N LEU A 51 8.56 -4.31 -10.67
CA LEU A 51 8.02 -5.16 -9.61
C LEU A 51 9.19 -5.87 -8.93
N VAL A 52 9.33 -5.64 -7.64
CA VAL A 52 10.29 -6.36 -6.81
C VAL A 52 9.53 -7.32 -5.91
N GLN A 53 9.83 -8.61 -6.01
CA GLN A 53 9.39 -9.65 -5.10
C GLN A 53 10.53 -9.99 -4.14
N GLY A 54 10.23 -10.13 -2.84
CA GLY A 54 11.29 -10.37 -1.88
C GLY A 54 10.76 -10.89 -0.53
N LEU A 55 11.70 -11.17 0.36
CA LEU A 55 11.42 -11.63 1.72
C LEU A 55 11.48 -10.46 2.68
N ALA A 56 10.41 -10.25 3.44
CA ALA A 56 10.28 -9.19 4.41
C ALA A 56 10.79 -9.60 5.79
N GLU A 57 11.61 -8.78 6.40
CA GLU A 57 11.99 -8.82 7.79
C GLU A 57 11.33 -7.67 8.56
N VAL A 58 10.71 -7.95 9.69
CA VAL A 58 9.96 -6.96 10.47
C VAL A 58 10.71 -6.59 11.74
N PHE A 59 11.07 -5.33 11.85
CA PHE A 59 11.80 -4.74 12.98
C PHE A 59 10.85 -3.86 13.78
N ASP A 60 10.38 -4.35 14.91
CA ASP A 60 9.51 -3.61 15.82
C ASP A 60 9.99 -3.63 17.29
N HIS A 61 11.13 -4.25 17.55
CA HIS A 61 11.72 -4.29 18.90
C HIS A 61 12.24 -2.92 19.35
N ASP A 62 12.72 -2.08 18.44
CA ASP A 62 13.24 -0.75 18.71
C ASP A 62 12.44 0.33 17.97
N ILE A 63 11.28 0.69 18.56
CA ILE A 63 10.40 1.72 18.00
C ILE A 63 11.05 3.10 18.04
N GLN A 64 11.92 3.37 19.02
CA GLN A 64 12.65 4.64 19.11
C GLN A 64 13.53 4.83 17.88
N ARG A 65 14.40 3.88 17.58
CA ARG A 65 15.28 3.90 16.40
C ARG A 65 14.50 3.98 15.10
N ASN A 66 13.43 3.20 14.98
CA ASN A 66 12.57 3.22 13.79
C ASN A 66 11.89 4.58 13.57
N THR A 67 11.49 5.23 14.67
CA THR A 67 10.92 6.58 14.66
C THR A 67 11.94 7.60 14.18
N GLU A 68 13.17 7.54 14.70
CA GLU A 68 14.27 8.42 14.29
C GLU A 68 14.62 8.26 12.81
N ARG A 69 14.73 7.01 12.33
CA ARG A 69 14.93 6.72 10.90
C ARG A 69 13.81 7.35 10.04
N TYR A 70 12.55 7.21 10.48
CA TYR A 70 11.41 7.76 9.74
C TYR A 70 11.39 9.29 9.75
N ILE A 71 11.74 9.93 10.88
CA ILE A 71 11.92 11.39 10.97
C ILE A 71 12.97 11.86 9.97
N ALA A 72 14.13 11.21 9.93
CA ALA A 72 15.21 11.56 8.99
C ALA A 72 14.74 11.45 7.53
N GLN A 73 14.00 10.39 7.18
CA GLN A 73 13.42 10.23 5.84
C GLN A 73 12.40 11.33 5.49
N LEU A 74 11.51 11.69 6.40
CA LEU A 74 10.52 12.74 6.19
C LEU A 74 11.18 14.10 6.00
N MET A 75 12.19 14.41 6.81
CA MET A 75 12.94 15.65 6.71
C MET A 75 13.73 15.75 5.40
N GLY A 76 14.22 14.64 4.87
CA GLY A 76 14.89 14.59 3.57
C GLY A 76 13.94 14.81 2.38
N LYS A 77 12.69 14.34 2.49
CA LYS A 77 11.72 14.31 1.38
C LYS A 77 10.76 15.50 1.34
N SER A 78 10.59 16.24 2.43
CA SER A 78 9.60 17.32 2.52
C SER A 78 10.14 18.51 3.30
N SER A 79 10.17 19.67 2.66
CA SER A 79 10.56 20.95 3.29
C SER A 79 9.62 21.31 4.45
N LEU A 80 8.32 21.08 4.28
CA LEU A 80 7.33 21.29 5.34
C LEU A 80 7.61 20.39 6.56
N MET A 81 7.84 19.09 6.32
CA MET A 81 8.17 18.17 7.41
C MET A 81 9.50 18.52 8.06
N ARG A 82 10.48 18.96 7.30
CA ARG A 82 11.76 19.46 7.85
C ARG A 82 11.53 20.64 8.80
N PHE A 83 10.68 21.58 8.44
CA PHE A 83 10.34 22.72 9.30
C PHE A 83 9.64 22.25 10.60
N VAL A 84 8.58 21.44 10.47
CA VAL A 84 7.80 20.95 11.63
C VAL A 84 8.64 20.09 12.57
N LEU A 85 9.43 19.15 12.02
CA LEU A 85 10.15 18.14 12.83
C LEU A 85 11.50 18.63 13.38
N ARG A 86 11.94 19.84 13.04
CA ARG A 86 13.08 20.47 13.70
C ARG A 86 12.79 20.79 15.17
N SER A 87 11.55 21.13 15.50
CA SER A 87 11.17 21.47 16.88
C SER A 87 10.73 20.23 17.67
N ALA A 88 11.07 20.18 18.95
CA ALA A 88 10.56 19.14 19.86
C ALA A 88 9.03 19.17 19.98
N VAL A 89 8.45 20.37 19.95
CA VAL A 89 6.98 20.54 19.96
C VAL A 89 6.34 19.88 18.76
N GLY A 90 6.87 20.11 17.56
CA GLY A 90 6.36 19.48 16.33
C GLY A 90 6.50 17.95 16.37
N ARG A 91 7.63 17.41 16.84
CA ARG A 91 7.81 15.97 17.01
C ARG A 91 6.82 15.38 18.02
N LYS A 92 6.63 16.01 19.18
CA LYS A 92 5.65 15.57 20.18
C LYS A 92 4.20 15.62 19.65
N ALA A 93 3.84 16.68 18.93
CA ALA A 93 2.51 16.81 18.33
C ALA A 93 2.22 15.70 17.28
N MET A 94 3.24 15.16 16.66
CA MET A 94 3.15 14.10 15.65
C MET A 94 3.53 12.71 16.16
N ALA A 95 3.79 12.53 17.45
CA ALA A 95 4.37 11.30 18.03
C ALA A 95 3.67 10.03 17.56
N GLY A 96 2.34 9.97 17.60
CA GLY A 96 1.57 8.81 17.19
C GLY A 96 1.67 8.50 15.69
N TYR A 97 1.85 9.51 14.85
CA TYR A 97 2.12 9.34 13.43
C TYR A 97 3.57 8.92 13.16
N LEU A 98 4.51 9.37 13.96
CA LEU A 98 5.95 9.11 13.81
C LEU A 98 6.36 7.73 14.34
N ALA A 99 5.61 7.15 15.30
CA ALA A 99 5.87 5.81 15.83
C ALA A 99 5.72 4.75 14.73
N ARG A 100 6.84 4.10 14.34
CA ARG A 100 6.90 3.20 13.19
C ARG A 100 7.42 1.82 13.52
N ILE A 101 6.83 0.83 12.87
CA ILE A 101 7.41 -0.47 12.65
C ILE A 101 8.17 -0.41 11.32
N TRP A 102 9.41 -0.91 11.30
CA TRP A 102 10.25 -0.95 10.12
C TRP A 102 10.16 -2.31 9.45
N ILE A 103 10.14 -2.34 8.14
CA ILE A 103 10.06 -3.56 7.35
C ILE A 103 11.14 -3.45 6.28
N GLU A 104 12.10 -4.34 6.30
CA GLU A 104 13.13 -4.45 5.26
C GLU A 104 12.74 -5.62 4.35
N VAL A 105 12.94 -5.45 3.05
CA VAL A 105 12.68 -6.46 2.05
C VAL A 105 13.99 -6.79 1.36
N ILE A 106 14.37 -8.05 1.41
CA ILE A 106 15.50 -8.61 0.69
C ILE A 106 14.98 -9.02 -0.70
N PRO A 107 15.35 -8.30 -1.77
CA PRO A 107 14.92 -8.64 -3.13
C PRO A 107 15.32 -10.06 -3.51
N GLN A 108 14.42 -10.80 -4.13
CA GLN A 108 14.65 -12.15 -4.64
C GLN A 108 14.45 -12.21 -6.14
N ARG A 109 13.49 -11.42 -6.65
CA ARG A 109 13.14 -11.35 -8.06
C ARG A 109 12.82 -9.93 -8.44
N GLU A 110 13.21 -9.52 -9.63
CA GLU A 110 12.90 -8.22 -10.19
C GLU A 110 12.33 -8.41 -11.61
N HIS A 111 11.24 -7.73 -11.89
CA HIS A 111 10.60 -7.71 -13.21
C HIS A 111 10.49 -6.25 -13.66
N VAL A 112 11.06 -5.97 -14.82
CA VAL A 112 11.05 -4.64 -15.42
C VAL A 112 10.36 -4.72 -16.78
N TRP A 113 9.42 -3.79 -17.03
CA TRP A 113 8.73 -3.72 -18.34
C TRP A 113 8.29 -2.29 -18.65
N ASP A 114 8.23 -1.98 -19.94
CA ASP A 114 7.85 -0.67 -20.42
C ASP A 114 6.36 -0.39 -20.21
N ARG A 115 6.02 0.87 -19.99
CA ARG A 115 4.64 1.31 -19.77
C ARG A 115 3.70 1.07 -20.94
N GLY A 116 4.23 1.02 -22.15
CA GLY A 116 3.49 0.73 -23.37
C GLY A 116 3.27 -0.76 -23.65
N SER A 117 4.02 -1.63 -22.97
CA SER A 117 3.82 -3.08 -23.10
C SER A 117 2.61 -3.53 -22.26
N ALA A 118 1.72 -4.28 -22.89
CA ALA A 118 0.46 -4.70 -22.30
C ALA A 118 0.64 -5.62 -21.08
N LEU A 119 1.77 -6.31 -20.95
CA LEU A 119 1.99 -7.32 -19.92
C LEU A 119 3.45 -7.39 -19.48
N PRO A 120 3.70 -7.54 -18.17
CA PRO A 120 4.99 -8.05 -17.73
C PRO A 120 5.18 -9.46 -18.28
N PRO A 121 6.42 -9.84 -18.63
CA PRO A 121 6.68 -11.20 -19.07
C PRO A 121 6.23 -12.19 -17.98
N ALA A 122 5.37 -13.10 -18.38
CA ALA A 122 5.04 -14.38 -17.72
C ALA A 122 5.00 -14.41 -16.18
N ILE A 123 4.22 -13.53 -15.56
CA ILE A 123 3.83 -13.72 -14.16
C ILE A 123 2.39 -14.25 -14.17
N GLY A 124 2.23 -15.56 -14.36
CA GLY A 124 0.94 -16.22 -14.34
C GLY A 124 0.23 -16.15 -12.99
N PHE A 125 -1.03 -16.52 -12.93
CA PHE A 125 -1.72 -16.73 -11.66
C PHE A 125 -1.40 -18.10 -11.09
N MET A 126 -1.30 -18.17 -9.75
CA MET A 126 -1.29 -19.43 -9.04
C MET A 126 -2.68 -20.09 -9.16
N SER A 127 -2.70 -21.40 -9.38
CA SER A 127 -3.90 -22.22 -9.23
C SER A 127 -4.54 -21.98 -7.87
N ARG A 128 -5.86 -21.98 -7.81
CA ARG A 128 -6.62 -21.72 -6.59
C ARG A 128 -6.15 -22.59 -5.43
N PRO A 129 -5.76 -22.01 -4.26
CA PRO A 129 -5.46 -22.79 -3.08
C PRO A 129 -6.71 -23.56 -2.61
N ALA A 130 -6.56 -24.80 -2.23
CA ALA A 130 -7.67 -25.65 -1.74
C ALA A 130 -8.43 -25.01 -0.55
N SER A 131 -7.75 -24.21 0.25
CA SER A 131 -8.32 -23.49 1.41
C SER A 131 -9.06 -22.19 1.06
N PHE A 132 -9.04 -21.76 -0.21
CA PHE A 132 -9.68 -20.51 -0.59
C PHE A 132 -11.18 -20.69 -0.79
N VAL A 133 -11.97 -19.96 -0.03
CA VAL A 133 -13.44 -19.97 -0.12
C VAL A 133 -13.88 -18.75 -0.92
N VAL A 134 -14.52 -18.97 -2.07
CA VAL A 134 -15.16 -17.91 -2.87
C VAL A 134 -16.41 -17.44 -2.15
N ARG A 135 -16.52 -16.15 -1.91
CA ARG A 135 -17.69 -15.49 -1.31
C ARG A 135 -18.62 -14.98 -2.39
N ALA A 136 -19.87 -14.73 -2.03
CA ALA A 136 -20.82 -14.09 -2.93
C ALA A 136 -20.32 -12.71 -3.37
N PRO A 137 -20.45 -12.34 -4.64
CA PRO A 137 -20.09 -11.03 -5.14
C PRO A 137 -20.82 -9.90 -4.42
N VAL A 138 -20.12 -8.81 -4.17
CA VAL A 138 -20.73 -7.55 -3.71
C VAL A 138 -21.34 -6.85 -4.91
N ALA A 139 -22.55 -6.31 -4.75
CA ALA A 139 -23.16 -5.50 -5.79
C ALA A 139 -22.25 -4.31 -6.17
N LEU A 140 -21.90 -4.22 -7.44
CA LEU A 140 -20.93 -3.22 -7.96
C LEU A 140 -21.47 -1.80 -7.92
N ASP A 141 -22.79 -1.59 -7.94
CA ASP A 141 -23.42 -0.29 -7.72
C ASP A 141 -22.95 0.40 -6.44
N ARG A 142 -22.67 -0.37 -5.37
CA ARG A 142 -22.06 0.16 -4.14
C ARG A 142 -20.62 0.64 -4.33
N ALA A 143 -19.90 0.08 -5.27
CA ALA A 143 -18.52 0.45 -5.59
C ALA A 143 -18.43 1.62 -6.59
N MET A 144 -19.45 1.83 -7.40
CA MET A 144 -19.42 2.81 -8.49
C MET A 144 -19.03 4.24 -8.09
N PRO A 145 -19.52 4.80 -6.96
CA PRO A 145 -19.10 6.14 -6.54
C PRO A 145 -17.59 6.20 -6.25
N TRP A 146 -17.00 5.09 -5.80
CA TRP A 146 -15.56 4.97 -5.53
C TRP A 146 -14.78 4.78 -6.82
N LEU A 147 -15.23 3.89 -7.72
CA LEU A 147 -14.56 3.60 -8.98
C LEU A 147 -14.42 4.84 -9.87
N ARG A 148 -15.49 5.64 -9.97
CA ARG A 148 -15.49 6.90 -10.74
C ARG A 148 -14.54 7.96 -10.21
N ARG A 149 -14.15 7.86 -8.94
CA ARG A 149 -13.26 8.82 -8.27
C ARG A 149 -11.78 8.64 -8.66
N TYR A 150 -11.42 7.47 -9.18
CA TYR A 150 -10.04 7.10 -9.47
C TYR A 150 -9.86 6.90 -10.97
N PRO A 151 -9.47 7.96 -11.72
CA PRO A 151 -9.39 7.90 -13.17
C PRO A 151 -8.18 7.10 -13.68
N ARG A 152 -7.23 6.77 -12.81
CA ARG A 152 -6.02 6.02 -13.19
C ARG A 152 -6.27 4.52 -13.19
N PRO A 153 -5.62 3.77 -14.10
CA PRO A 153 -5.66 2.31 -14.09
C PRO A 153 -5.31 1.75 -12.71
N PRO A 154 -6.12 0.85 -12.15
CA PRO A 154 -5.83 0.23 -10.87
C PRO A 154 -4.66 -0.73 -10.95
N VAL A 155 -4.20 -1.15 -9.77
CA VAL A 155 -3.23 -2.23 -9.62
C VAL A 155 -4.00 -3.50 -9.28
N LEU A 156 -3.85 -4.55 -10.09
CA LEU A 156 -4.25 -5.92 -9.77
C LEU A 156 -3.13 -6.56 -8.97
N ALA A 157 -3.43 -6.97 -7.75
CA ALA A 157 -2.53 -7.74 -6.89
C ALA A 157 -3.06 -9.17 -6.75
N TYR A 158 -2.18 -10.15 -6.86
CA TYR A 158 -2.50 -11.58 -6.89
C TYR A 158 -1.31 -12.42 -6.42
N LEU A 159 -1.44 -13.74 -6.38
CA LEU A 159 -0.33 -14.67 -6.22
C LEU A 159 0.06 -15.22 -7.59
N ASP A 160 1.35 -15.19 -7.91
CA ASP A 160 1.86 -15.78 -9.13
C ASP A 160 1.86 -17.32 -9.07
N GLU A 161 2.17 -17.99 -10.16
CA GLU A 161 2.19 -19.46 -10.28
C GLU A 161 3.12 -20.16 -9.29
N HIS A 162 4.07 -19.42 -8.72
CA HIS A 162 4.98 -19.90 -7.67
C HIS A 162 4.54 -19.51 -6.26
N GLY A 163 3.35 -18.90 -6.10
CA GLY A 163 2.80 -18.45 -4.83
C GLY A 163 3.45 -17.18 -4.27
N TRP A 164 4.16 -16.41 -5.10
CA TRP A 164 4.66 -15.11 -4.70
C TRP A 164 3.63 -14.03 -4.93
N PRO A 165 3.51 -13.04 -4.05
CA PRO A 165 2.71 -11.86 -4.33
C PRO A 165 3.22 -11.16 -5.60
N ALA A 166 2.30 -10.83 -6.51
CA ALA A 166 2.56 -10.09 -7.72
C ALA A 166 1.60 -8.92 -7.85
N ALA A 167 1.96 -7.91 -8.62
CA ALA A 167 1.14 -6.73 -8.82
C ALA A 167 1.42 -6.12 -10.20
N VAL A 168 0.36 -5.78 -10.93
CA VAL A 168 0.45 -5.18 -12.27
C VAL A 168 -0.60 -4.07 -12.44
N ARG A 169 -0.32 -3.07 -13.27
CA ARG A 169 -1.33 -2.11 -13.71
C ARG A 169 -2.20 -2.75 -14.78
N VAL A 170 -3.51 -2.58 -14.64
CA VAL A 170 -4.49 -3.17 -15.55
C VAL A 170 -5.50 -2.12 -16.00
N HIS A 171 -6.08 -2.33 -17.18
CA HIS A 171 -7.27 -1.60 -17.59
C HIS A 171 -8.51 -2.35 -17.13
N VAL A 172 -9.56 -1.62 -16.81
CA VAL A 172 -10.80 -2.20 -16.27
C VAL A 172 -12.02 -1.64 -16.97
N ALA A 173 -13.00 -2.52 -17.23
CA ALA A 173 -14.34 -2.14 -17.65
C ALA A 173 -15.35 -2.72 -16.66
N VAL A 174 -16.15 -1.86 -16.02
CA VAL A 174 -17.13 -2.28 -15.02
C VAL A 174 -18.41 -2.75 -15.73
N ARG A 175 -18.84 -3.96 -15.40
CA ARG A 175 -20.11 -4.56 -15.84
C ARG A 175 -21.11 -4.61 -14.67
N SER A 176 -22.25 -5.18 -14.86
CA SER A 176 -23.30 -5.26 -13.83
C SER A 176 -22.91 -6.13 -12.63
N ASP A 177 -22.18 -7.22 -12.86
CA ASP A 177 -21.87 -8.27 -11.88
C ASP A 177 -20.35 -8.53 -11.69
N HIS A 178 -19.50 -8.00 -12.58
CA HIS A 178 -18.06 -8.20 -12.55
C HIS A 178 -17.30 -6.99 -13.10
N ILE A 179 -15.99 -7.03 -12.98
CA ILE A 179 -15.06 -6.07 -13.61
C ILE A 179 -14.22 -6.85 -14.63
N GLU A 180 -14.32 -6.50 -15.90
CA GLU A 180 -13.41 -7.02 -16.92
C GLU A 180 -12.03 -6.43 -16.74
N ILE A 181 -11.00 -7.26 -16.86
CA ILE A 181 -9.59 -6.92 -16.74
C ILE A 181 -8.92 -7.10 -18.09
N SER A 182 -8.21 -6.07 -18.55
CA SER A 182 -7.33 -6.18 -19.71
C SER A 182 -5.92 -5.65 -19.39
N GLY A 183 -4.90 -6.16 -20.08
CA GLY A 183 -3.51 -5.85 -19.77
C GLY A 183 -2.99 -6.52 -18.50
N GLY A 184 -3.64 -7.57 -18.05
CA GLY A 184 -3.23 -8.41 -16.92
C GLY A 184 -3.11 -9.90 -17.30
N PRO A 185 -2.58 -10.73 -16.41
CA PRO A 185 -2.53 -12.17 -16.62
C PRO A 185 -3.93 -12.79 -16.55
N ARG A 186 -4.15 -13.86 -17.31
CA ARG A 186 -5.37 -14.66 -17.19
C ARG A 186 -5.28 -15.59 -16.00
N ALA A 187 -6.37 -15.74 -15.28
CA ALA A 187 -6.44 -16.55 -14.07
C ALA A 187 -7.29 -17.80 -14.29
N GLU A 188 -6.98 -18.86 -13.56
CA GLU A 188 -7.90 -19.96 -13.35
C GLU A 188 -9.10 -19.51 -12.50
N ASP A 189 -10.21 -20.26 -12.60
CA ASP A 189 -11.43 -19.96 -11.88
C ASP A 189 -11.23 -19.98 -10.36
N GLY A 190 -11.59 -18.88 -9.72
CA GLY A 190 -11.51 -18.72 -8.27
C GLY A 190 -10.16 -18.28 -7.74
N ALA A 191 -9.20 -17.89 -8.59
CA ALA A 191 -7.92 -17.36 -8.12
C ALA A 191 -8.10 -16.07 -7.32
N PRO A 192 -7.57 -15.97 -6.07
CA PRO A 192 -7.75 -14.80 -5.22
C PRO A 192 -7.00 -13.60 -5.79
N ALA A 193 -7.66 -12.44 -5.81
CA ALA A 193 -7.08 -11.21 -6.31
C ALA A 193 -7.60 -9.99 -5.56
N CYS A 194 -6.93 -8.86 -5.79
CA CYS A 194 -7.29 -7.59 -5.21
C CYS A 194 -7.04 -6.46 -6.20
N LEU A 195 -8.04 -5.62 -6.46
CA LEU A 195 -7.88 -4.37 -7.20
C LEU A 195 -7.63 -3.23 -6.22
N THR A 196 -6.51 -2.55 -6.40
CA THR A 196 -6.13 -1.38 -5.61
C THR A 196 -6.19 -0.13 -6.47
N TYR A 197 -7.06 0.78 -6.08
CA TYR A 197 -7.15 2.12 -6.64
C TYR A 197 -6.44 3.08 -5.70
N HIS A 198 -5.59 3.94 -6.22
CA HIS A 198 -4.95 4.98 -5.42
C HIS A 198 -4.82 6.27 -6.21
N ARG A 199 -4.79 7.36 -5.49
CA ARG A 199 -4.62 8.70 -6.02
C ARG A 199 -3.66 9.47 -5.13
N LEU A 200 -2.56 9.92 -5.72
CA LEU A 200 -1.65 10.88 -5.11
C LEU A 200 -1.91 12.25 -5.76
N ILE A 201 -2.14 13.25 -4.95
CA ILE A 201 -2.30 14.63 -5.42
C ILE A 201 -1.12 15.44 -4.90
N GLY A 202 -0.37 16.02 -5.84
CA GLY A 202 0.73 16.97 -5.64
C GLY A 202 1.55 16.78 -4.36
N ASN A 203 2.79 16.38 -4.45
CA ASN A 203 3.75 16.27 -3.35
C ASN A 203 3.18 15.74 -2.02
N TYR A 204 2.38 14.67 -2.09
CA TYR A 204 1.68 14.04 -0.94
C TYR A 204 0.62 14.91 -0.24
N ARG A 205 0.09 15.96 -0.88
CA ARG A 205 -1.00 16.76 -0.32
C ARG A 205 -2.28 15.97 -0.11
N ALA A 206 -2.53 14.96 -0.93
CA ALA A 206 -3.59 13.98 -0.69
C ALA A 206 -3.12 12.60 -1.11
N ASN A 207 -3.34 11.64 -0.24
CA ASN A 207 -3.16 10.22 -0.50
C ASN A 207 -4.47 9.53 -0.18
N ASP A 208 -5.08 8.99 -1.19
CA ASP A 208 -6.38 8.35 -1.13
C ASP A 208 -6.28 6.98 -1.78
N ALA A 209 -6.85 5.97 -1.17
CA ALA A 209 -6.80 4.62 -1.68
C ALA A 209 -8.11 3.86 -1.39
N PHE A 210 -8.46 3.01 -2.30
CA PHE A 210 -9.62 2.15 -2.25
C PHE A 210 -9.22 0.76 -2.75
N LEU A 211 -9.68 -0.27 -2.09
CA LEU A 211 -9.28 -1.64 -2.35
C LEU A 211 -10.51 -2.53 -2.47
N ILE A 212 -10.54 -3.35 -3.49
CA ILE A 212 -11.57 -4.37 -3.70
C ILE A 212 -10.89 -5.73 -3.63
N ARG A 213 -11.32 -6.58 -2.71
CA ARG A 213 -10.93 -7.98 -2.67
C ARG A 213 -11.94 -8.81 -3.41
N GLY A 214 -11.48 -9.87 -4.07
CA GLY A 214 -12.33 -10.78 -4.83
C GLY A 214 -11.52 -11.93 -5.41
N HIS A 215 -12.07 -12.52 -6.45
CA HIS A 215 -11.44 -13.59 -7.20
C HIS A 215 -11.53 -13.36 -8.69
N MET A 216 -10.66 -13.99 -9.44
CA MET A 216 -10.62 -13.98 -10.89
C MET A 216 -11.29 -15.24 -11.47
N ARG A 217 -11.87 -15.08 -12.66
CA ARG A 217 -12.24 -16.16 -13.58
C ARG A 217 -11.84 -15.71 -14.97
N ALA A 218 -10.83 -16.32 -15.53
CA ALA A 218 -10.20 -15.87 -16.77
C ALA A 218 -9.76 -14.38 -16.65
N ASP A 219 -10.41 -13.48 -17.39
CA ASP A 219 -10.20 -12.03 -17.41
C ASP A 219 -11.27 -11.24 -16.63
N ARG A 220 -12.11 -11.91 -15.83
CA ARG A 220 -13.18 -11.29 -15.04
C ARG A 220 -12.87 -11.31 -13.57
N PHE A 221 -12.97 -10.17 -12.93
CA PHE A 221 -12.81 -10.01 -11.49
C PHE A 221 -14.18 -9.88 -10.82
N PHE A 222 -14.44 -10.74 -9.86
CA PHE A 222 -15.68 -10.77 -9.07
C PHE A 222 -15.40 -10.19 -7.67
N PRO A 223 -15.95 -9.00 -7.35
CA PRO A 223 -15.68 -8.33 -6.07
C PRO A 223 -16.43 -9.00 -4.92
N GLU A 224 -15.75 -9.29 -3.82
CA GLU A 224 -16.33 -9.89 -2.61
C GLU A 224 -16.34 -8.96 -1.41
N LYS A 225 -15.39 -8.01 -1.36
CA LYS A 225 -15.28 -7.07 -0.23
C LYS A 225 -14.69 -5.75 -0.67
N LEU A 226 -15.40 -4.69 -0.33
CA LEU A 226 -14.92 -3.32 -0.49
C LEU A 226 -14.19 -2.90 0.78
N VAL A 227 -12.96 -2.38 0.64
CA VAL A 227 -12.17 -1.85 1.74
C VAL A 227 -11.78 -0.41 1.38
N GLY A 228 -12.51 0.56 1.94
CA GLY A 228 -12.18 1.97 1.80
C GLY A 228 -11.07 2.36 2.77
N TYR A 229 -10.02 2.97 2.30
CA TYR A 229 -9.23 3.86 3.12
C TYR A 229 -10.01 5.16 3.19
N GLY A 230 -10.33 5.62 4.41
CA GLY A 230 -11.21 6.75 4.66
C GLY A 230 -10.75 8.07 4.04
N GLY A 231 -10.66 8.09 2.74
CA GLY A 231 -10.59 9.29 1.94
C GLY A 231 -11.89 10.06 2.13
N THR A 232 -11.79 11.32 2.36
CA THR A 232 -12.95 12.20 2.48
C THR A 232 -13.77 12.15 1.20
N ARG A 233 -15.08 12.33 1.32
CA ARG A 233 -16.00 12.48 0.18
C ARG A 233 -15.65 13.64 -0.76
N ASP A 234 -14.71 14.51 -0.36
CA ASP A 234 -14.28 15.66 -1.13
C ASP A 234 -13.14 15.33 -2.07
N ASP A 235 -13.17 15.82 -3.29
CA ASP A 235 -12.11 15.71 -4.31
C ASP A 235 -10.78 16.36 -3.88
N ARG A 236 -10.77 17.04 -2.74
CA ARG A 236 -9.61 17.74 -2.16
C ARG A 236 -8.72 16.84 -1.29
N GLY A 237 -9.01 15.54 -1.16
CA GLY A 237 -8.27 14.63 -0.28
C GLY A 237 -8.67 14.74 1.20
N ILE A 238 -7.86 14.14 2.09
CA ILE A 238 -8.05 14.35 3.53
C ILE A 238 -7.77 15.83 3.79
N GLY A 239 -8.82 16.61 4.05
CA GLY A 239 -8.66 18.03 4.40
C GLY A 239 -7.69 18.17 5.57
N SER A 240 -6.87 19.22 5.56
CA SER A 240 -5.82 19.45 6.57
C SER A 240 -6.33 19.34 8.01
N LEU A 241 -7.55 19.76 8.29
CA LEU A 241 -8.17 19.63 9.62
C LEU A 241 -8.46 18.18 10.02
N LYS A 242 -8.92 17.34 9.10
CA LYS A 242 -9.14 15.90 9.37
C LYS A 242 -7.82 15.16 9.56
N LEU A 243 -6.79 15.52 8.80
CA LEU A 243 -5.45 14.96 8.99
C LEU A 243 -4.88 15.36 10.36
N LEU A 244 -5.02 16.60 10.76
CA LEU A 244 -4.59 17.07 12.09
C LEU A 244 -5.36 16.37 13.21
N ALA A 245 -6.69 16.23 13.09
CA ALA A 245 -7.51 15.50 14.06
C ALA A 245 -7.07 14.02 14.15
N PHE A 246 -6.80 13.38 13.02
CA PHE A 246 -6.28 12.02 12.96
C PHE A 246 -4.91 11.90 13.64
N ILE A 247 -3.96 12.79 13.34
CA ILE A 247 -2.63 12.79 13.97
C ILE A 247 -2.74 13.00 15.48
N ARG A 248 -3.60 13.92 15.91
CA ARG A 248 -3.88 14.20 17.34
C ARG A 248 -4.45 12.98 18.06
N ASP A 249 -5.40 12.26 17.42
CA ASP A 249 -5.96 11.03 18.00
C ASP A 249 -4.88 9.93 18.14
N LEU A 250 -4.04 9.73 17.12
CA LEU A 250 -2.92 8.81 17.20
C LEU A 250 -1.96 9.16 18.34
N THR A 251 -1.62 10.44 18.46
CA THR A 251 -0.68 10.92 19.49
C THR A 251 -1.25 10.73 20.89
N ARG A 252 -2.55 10.97 21.08
CA ARG A 252 -3.22 10.75 22.36
C ARG A 252 -3.22 9.27 22.78
N ARG A 253 -3.40 8.36 21.85
CA ARG A 253 -3.47 6.91 22.08
C ARG A 253 -2.11 6.21 22.15
N LEU A 254 -1.05 6.88 21.74
CA LEU A 254 0.28 6.28 21.68
C LEU A 254 0.82 5.77 23.03
N PRO A 255 0.70 6.51 24.17
CA PRO A 255 1.19 6.04 25.46
C PRO A 255 0.56 4.70 25.87
N ASP A 256 -0.76 4.60 25.75
CA ASP A 256 -1.50 3.37 26.08
C ASP A 256 -1.09 2.20 25.19
N GLU A 257 -0.87 2.45 23.90
CA GLU A 257 -0.41 1.41 22.97
C GLU A 257 0.99 0.94 23.29
N LEU A 258 1.91 1.85 23.61
CA LEU A 258 3.27 1.49 24.03
C LEU A 258 3.25 0.68 25.34
N ALA A 259 2.47 1.13 26.34
CA ALA A 259 2.31 0.43 27.61
C ALA A 259 1.71 -0.98 27.40
N ARG A 260 0.67 -1.11 26.56
CA ARG A 260 0.06 -2.40 26.22
C ARG A 260 1.03 -3.37 25.57
N GLN A 261 2.03 -2.85 24.85
CA GLN A 261 3.08 -3.65 24.21
C GLN A 261 4.33 -3.82 25.11
N GLY A 262 4.33 -3.35 26.37
CA GLY A 262 5.47 -3.40 27.27
C GLY A 262 6.66 -2.56 26.78
N ARG A 263 6.42 -1.47 26.05
CA ARG A 263 7.44 -0.62 25.44
C ARG A 263 7.64 0.68 26.21
N PRO A 264 8.87 1.20 26.28
CA PRO A 264 9.12 2.49 26.89
C PRO A 264 8.50 3.65 26.08
N PRO A 265 8.21 4.80 26.75
CA PRO A 265 7.81 6.01 26.07
C PRO A 265 8.85 6.48 25.04
N LEU A 266 8.38 7.06 23.93
CA LEU A 266 9.27 7.65 22.91
C LEU A 266 9.92 8.95 23.42
N LYS A 267 11.20 9.08 23.15
CA LYS A 267 11.98 10.31 23.36
C LYS A 267 11.97 11.12 22.05
N LEU A 268 11.20 12.23 22.00
CA LEU A 268 10.98 13.04 20.79
C LEU A 268 11.40 14.50 20.99
#